data_53a0f85763b94411df01b43dcaaa67fe
#
_entry.id   53a0f85763b94411df01b43dcaaa67fe
#
_cell.length_a   1.000
_cell.length_b   1.000
_cell.length_c   1.000
_cell.angle_alpha   90.00
_cell.angle_beta   90.00
_cell.angle_gamma   90.00
#
_symmetry.space_group_name_H-M   'P 1'
#
loop_
_entity.id
_entity.type
_entity.pdbx_description
1 polymer ?
#
loop_
_entity_poly.entity_id
_entity_poly.type
_entity_poly.pdbx_seq_one_letter_code
_entity_poly.pdbx_strand_id
1 'polypeptide(L)'
;RGRDPPFFRTVANIILGGSRDQMHRLAFGDQVVNLKKGADNSNIVRHPEIEEWAKDMYKFVCERFGEQNIASFIVHLDETNPHVHCTMLPITENNKFSWKSYFGELKTDGLRIYSSLHNDIAKINQKYGLERGDRISETGARHRSTEEYHAELREKLMSENEQLSQTIEGQQTVIR
;
A
#
# COMPACT_ATOMS: atom_id res chain seq x y z
N ARG A 1 -12.94 17.28 37.44
CA ARG A 1 -12.99 16.61 36.11
C ARG A 1 -11.56 16.49 35.62
N GLY A 2 -10.94 15.30 35.77
CA GLY A 2 -9.64 15.02 35.25
C GLY A 2 -9.71 15.14 33.72
N ARG A 3 -8.83 15.97 33.13
CA ARG A 3 -8.62 15.96 31.69
C ARG A 3 -7.85 14.66 31.41
N ASP A 4 -8.36 13.85 30.48
CA ASP A 4 -7.57 12.76 29.93
C ASP A 4 -6.22 13.31 29.50
N PRO A 5 -5.10 12.57 29.73
CA PRO A 5 -3.80 13.02 29.30
C PRO A 5 -3.84 13.31 27.80
N PRO A 6 -3.18 14.38 27.32
CA PRO A 6 -3.21 14.73 25.91
C PRO A 6 -2.70 13.53 25.10
N PHE A 7 -3.46 13.14 24.09
CA PHE A 7 -3.14 12.02 23.21
C PHE A 7 -1.96 12.44 22.30
N PHE A 8 -0.76 12.04 22.67
CA PHE A 8 0.43 12.32 21.88
C PHE A 8 0.63 11.25 20.80
N ARG A 9 0.67 11.67 19.54
CA ARG A 9 1.07 10.81 18.44
C ARG A 9 2.59 10.85 18.31
N THR A 10 3.23 9.82 18.82
CA THR A 10 4.71 9.73 18.87
C THR A 10 5.30 8.84 17.79
N VAL A 11 4.46 8.12 17.05
CA VAL A 11 4.88 7.19 16.00
C VAL A 11 3.94 7.34 14.80
N ALA A 12 4.50 7.34 13.61
CA ALA A 12 3.77 7.19 12.35
C ALA A 12 4.22 5.89 11.67
N ASN A 13 3.28 4.99 11.41
CA ASN A 13 3.51 3.83 10.56
C ASN A 13 3.05 4.15 9.15
N ILE A 14 3.96 4.03 8.19
CA ILE A 14 3.74 4.34 6.78
C ILE A 14 3.91 3.03 6.02
N ILE A 15 2.90 2.66 5.22
CA ILE A 15 2.97 1.53 4.31
C ILE A 15 3.21 2.08 2.90
N LEU A 16 4.28 1.61 2.25
CA LEU A 16 4.62 1.96 0.88
C LEU A 16 4.47 0.71 0.00
N GLY A 17 3.79 0.85 -1.11
CA GLY A 17 3.54 -0.25 -2.03
C GLY A 17 2.74 0.22 -3.24
N GLY A 18 2.19 -0.73 -3.97
CA GLY A 18 1.38 -0.50 -5.15
C GLY A 18 0.34 -1.59 -5.37
N SER A 19 -0.13 -1.71 -6.61
CA SER A 19 -1.00 -2.82 -6.98
C SER A 19 -0.26 -4.15 -6.80
N ARG A 20 -1.00 -5.17 -6.39
CA ARG A 20 -0.44 -6.49 -6.10
C ARG A 20 0.37 -7.06 -7.26
N ASP A 21 -0.19 -7.05 -8.45
CA ASP A 21 0.44 -7.66 -9.62
C ASP A 21 1.76 -6.96 -9.96
N GLN A 22 1.78 -5.64 -9.88
CA GLN A 22 2.99 -4.86 -10.14
C GLN A 22 4.05 -5.06 -9.04
N MET A 23 3.64 -5.10 -7.76
CA MET A 23 4.58 -5.37 -6.67
C MET A 23 5.15 -6.80 -6.74
N HIS A 24 4.34 -7.79 -7.14
CA HIS A 24 4.83 -9.16 -7.41
C HIS A 24 5.83 -9.18 -8.56
N ARG A 25 5.54 -8.48 -9.67
CA ARG A 25 6.48 -8.35 -10.79
C ARG A 25 7.81 -7.75 -10.34
N LEU A 26 7.77 -6.68 -9.56
CA LEU A 26 8.98 -6.04 -9.03
C LEU A 26 9.77 -6.96 -8.09
N ALA A 27 9.06 -7.73 -7.25
CA ALA A 27 9.67 -8.57 -6.23
C ALA A 27 10.22 -9.89 -6.78
N PHE A 28 9.55 -10.47 -7.79
CA PHE A 28 9.79 -11.85 -8.21
C PHE A 28 9.90 -12.02 -9.74
N GLY A 29 9.71 -10.95 -10.53
CA GLY A 29 9.67 -11.04 -12.00
C GLY A 29 8.51 -11.91 -12.47
N ASP A 30 8.78 -12.80 -13.43
CA ASP A 30 7.77 -13.73 -13.98
C ASP A 30 7.61 -15.02 -13.16
N GLN A 31 8.26 -15.12 -11.99
CA GLN A 31 8.15 -16.30 -11.12
C GLN A 31 6.76 -16.39 -10.50
N VAL A 32 6.21 -17.61 -10.49
CA VAL A 32 4.90 -17.89 -9.89
C VAL A 32 5.08 -18.22 -8.40
N VAL A 33 4.66 -17.28 -7.55
CA VAL A 33 4.67 -17.46 -6.09
C VAL A 33 3.39 -18.14 -5.65
N ASN A 34 3.51 -19.23 -4.90
CA ASN A 34 2.35 -19.91 -4.32
C ASN A 34 1.93 -19.23 -3.01
N LEU A 35 0.81 -18.52 -3.04
CA LEU A 35 0.30 -17.76 -1.90
C LEU A 35 -0.53 -18.57 -0.90
N LYS A 36 -0.64 -19.90 -1.07
CA LYS A 36 -1.32 -20.75 -0.11
C LYS A 36 -0.50 -20.81 1.18
N LYS A 37 -1.18 -20.75 2.34
CA LYS A 37 -0.53 -20.84 3.64
C LYS A 37 0.27 -22.15 3.75
N GLY A 38 1.56 -22.04 4.07
CA GLY A 38 2.47 -23.17 4.21
C GLY A 38 3.02 -23.72 2.90
N ALA A 39 2.80 -23.04 1.77
CA ALA A 39 3.39 -23.44 0.50
C ALA A 39 4.92 -23.30 0.53
N ASP A 40 5.60 -24.22 -0.13
CA ASP A 40 7.04 -24.14 -0.35
C ASP A 40 7.32 -23.18 -1.52
N ASN A 41 8.02 -22.10 -1.23
CA ASN A 41 8.53 -21.11 -2.20
C ASN A 41 10.06 -21.00 -2.13
N SER A 42 10.75 -22.03 -1.64
CA SER A 42 12.21 -22.02 -1.44
C SER A 42 13.00 -21.84 -2.74
N ASN A 43 12.38 -22.12 -3.89
CA ASN A 43 12.94 -21.91 -5.21
C ASN A 43 12.73 -20.49 -5.77
N ILE A 44 11.94 -19.67 -5.11
CA ILE A 44 11.67 -18.29 -5.56
C ILE A 44 12.84 -17.39 -5.20
N VAL A 45 13.34 -16.68 -6.19
CA VAL A 45 14.48 -15.78 -6.05
C VAL A 45 13.98 -14.33 -6.14
N ARG A 46 14.42 -13.50 -5.21
CA ARG A 46 14.11 -12.07 -5.22
C ARG A 46 14.66 -11.41 -6.48
N HIS A 47 13.81 -10.68 -7.19
CA HIS A 47 14.22 -9.90 -8.33
C HIS A 47 14.96 -8.62 -7.89
N PRO A 48 16.06 -8.20 -8.54
CA PRO A 48 16.82 -7.01 -8.13
C PRO A 48 16.02 -5.70 -8.14
N GLU A 49 15.03 -5.60 -9.00
CA GLU A 49 14.22 -4.38 -9.18
C GLU A 49 13.49 -3.94 -7.90
N ILE A 50 13.04 -4.90 -7.05
CA ILE A 50 12.40 -4.57 -5.77
C ILE A 50 13.38 -3.92 -4.79
N GLU A 51 14.66 -4.30 -4.87
CA GLU A 51 15.70 -3.69 -4.02
C GLU A 51 15.99 -2.25 -4.44
N GLU A 52 16.04 -1.97 -5.74
CA GLU A 52 16.19 -0.62 -6.27
C GLU A 52 14.99 0.26 -5.89
N TRP A 53 13.78 -0.25 -6.06
CA TRP A 53 12.58 0.43 -5.63
C TRP A 53 12.60 0.74 -4.13
N ALA A 54 12.96 -0.23 -3.31
CA ALA A 54 13.04 -0.05 -1.86
C ALA A 54 14.09 1.01 -1.47
N LYS A 55 15.24 1.07 -2.15
CA LYS A 55 16.27 2.10 -1.94
C LYS A 55 15.75 3.49 -2.31
N ASP A 56 15.04 3.63 -3.43
CA ASP A 56 14.44 4.90 -3.83
C ASP A 56 13.36 5.34 -2.83
N MET A 57 12.54 4.41 -2.32
CA MET A 57 11.57 4.70 -1.26
C MET A 57 12.23 5.08 0.06
N TYR A 58 13.31 4.41 0.46
CA TYR A 58 14.08 4.76 1.65
C TYR A 58 14.65 6.17 1.54
N LYS A 59 15.27 6.49 0.40
CA LYS A 59 15.78 7.83 0.13
C LYS A 59 14.67 8.88 0.25
N PHE A 60 13.51 8.61 -0.34
CA PHE A 60 12.36 9.51 -0.26
C PHE A 60 11.91 9.78 1.18
N VAL A 61 11.76 8.74 2.01
CA VAL A 61 11.31 8.93 3.39
C VAL A 61 12.36 9.65 4.23
N CYS A 62 13.66 9.39 3.99
CA CYS A 62 14.76 10.11 4.63
C CYS A 62 14.79 11.60 4.26
N GLU A 63 14.64 11.93 2.99
CA GLU A 63 14.57 13.32 2.50
C GLU A 63 13.32 14.05 3.04
N ARG A 64 12.21 13.34 3.16
CA ARG A 64 10.92 13.92 3.57
C ARG A 64 10.79 14.11 5.08
N PHE A 65 11.32 13.19 5.87
CA PHE A 65 11.09 13.14 7.32
C PHE A 65 12.37 13.30 8.16
N GLY A 66 13.54 13.23 7.53
CA GLY A 66 14.83 13.17 8.17
C GLY A 66 15.22 11.73 8.53
N GLU A 67 16.42 11.31 8.12
CA GLU A 67 16.91 9.94 8.35
C GLU A 67 16.93 9.58 9.84
N GLN A 68 17.30 10.52 10.69
CA GLN A 68 17.33 10.36 12.15
C GLN A 68 15.95 10.06 12.77
N ASN A 69 14.88 10.33 12.03
CA ASN A 69 13.51 10.08 12.46
C ASN A 69 12.97 8.72 11.98
N ILE A 70 13.70 8.01 11.12
CA ILE A 70 13.28 6.70 10.62
C ILE A 70 13.75 5.63 11.61
N ALA A 71 12.82 5.09 12.38
CA ALA A 71 13.10 4.07 13.38
C ALA A 71 13.24 2.66 12.78
N SER A 72 12.49 2.38 11.70
CA SER A 72 12.61 1.13 10.94
C SER A 72 12.13 1.30 9.52
N PHE A 73 12.70 0.50 8.62
CA PHE A 73 12.29 0.41 7.22
C PHE A 73 12.47 -1.05 6.77
N ILE A 74 11.36 -1.76 6.64
CA ILE A 74 11.35 -3.21 6.42
C ILE A 74 10.57 -3.53 5.16
N VAL A 75 11.18 -4.30 4.25
CA VAL A 75 10.53 -4.80 3.05
C VAL A 75 9.94 -6.17 3.34
N HIS A 76 8.63 -6.32 3.24
CA HIS A 76 7.91 -7.56 3.39
C HIS A 76 7.70 -8.20 2.02
N LEU A 77 8.27 -9.38 1.82
CA LEU A 77 8.15 -10.19 0.60
C LEU A 77 7.41 -11.52 0.84
N ASP A 78 7.12 -11.83 2.08
CA ASP A 78 6.51 -13.07 2.56
C ASP A 78 4.99 -12.96 2.74
N GLU A 79 4.44 -11.78 2.50
CA GLU A 79 3.00 -11.52 2.54
C GLU A 79 2.35 -11.56 1.15
N THR A 80 1.02 -11.55 1.12
CA THR A 80 0.23 -11.63 -0.13
C THR A 80 0.55 -10.52 -1.12
N ASN A 81 0.94 -9.35 -0.65
CA ASN A 81 1.36 -8.23 -1.49
C ASN A 81 2.69 -7.67 -0.97
N PRO A 82 3.78 -7.73 -1.73
CA PRO A 82 5.04 -7.12 -1.32
C PRO A 82 4.89 -5.63 -1.04
N HIS A 83 5.43 -5.17 0.10
CA HIS A 83 5.33 -3.79 0.53
C HIS A 83 6.41 -3.44 1.55
N VAL A 84 6.51 -2.16 1.88
CA VAL A 84 7.41 -1.67 2.92
C VAL A 84 6.62 -1.19 4.13
N HIS A 85 7.05 -1.55 5.31
CA HIS A 85 6.69 -0.90 6.56
C HIS A 85 7.81 0.08 6.97
N CYS A 86 7.47 1.36 7.01
CA CYS A 86 8.35 2.41 7.53
C CYS A 86 7.77 2.97 8.83
N THR A 87 8.51 2.87 9.91
CA THR A 87 8.16 3.47 11.20
C THR A 87 8.94 4.76 11.38
N MET A 88 8.24 5.87 11.53
CA MET A 88 8.80 7.20 11.67
C MET A 88 8.41 7.81 13.02
N LEU A 89 9.37 8.44 13.68
CA LEU A 89 9.19 9.23 14.90
C LEU A 89 9.12 10.71 14.53
N PRO A 90 7.99 11.42 14.77
CA PRO A 90 7.84 12.82 14.38
C PRO A 90 8.57 13.73 15.36
N ILE A 91 9.91 13.68 15.34
CA ILE A 91 10.79 14.46 16.22
C ILE A 91 11.34 15.65 15.42
N THR A 92 11.15 16.86 15.96
CA THR A 92 11.67 18.11 15.37
C THR A 92 13.14 18.30 15.71
N GLU A 93 13.80 19.24 15.04
CA GLU A 93 15.20 19.63 15.32
C GLU A 93 15.46 20.03 16.77
N ASN A 94 14.41 20.50 17.46
CA ASN A 94 14.47 20.83 18.89
C ASN A 94 14.23 19.62 19.82
N ASN A 95 14.34 18.40 19.33
CA ASN A 95 14.11 17.14 20.05
C ASN A 95 12.74 17.04 20.72
N LYS A 96 11.69 17.57 20.08
CA LYS A 96 10.32 17.48 20.58
C LYS A 96 9.44 16.70 19.62
N PHE A 97 8.59 15.82 20.13
CA PHE A 97 7.54 15.20 19.33
C PHE A 97 6.55 16.24 18.82
N SER A 98 6.37 16.28 17.52
CA SER A 98 5.40 17.20 16.89
C SER A 98 4.77 16.58 15.66
N TRP A 99 3.63 15.94 15.84
CA TRP A 99 2.82 15.42 14.73
C TRP A 99 2.48 16.51 13.71
N LYS A 100 2.08 17.69 14.21
CA LYS A 100 1.65 18.79 13.35
C LYS A 100 2.74 19.32 12.41
N SER A 101 3.99 19.23 12.82
CA SER A 101 5.13 19.66 11.99
C SER A 101 5.30 18.81 10.72
N TYR A 102 4.87 17.56 10.74
CA TYR A 102 5.01 16.62 9.64
C TYR A 102 3.70 16.35 8.90
N PHE A 103 2.57 16.31 9.61
CA PHE A 103 1.28 15.86 9.08
C PHE A 103 0.16 16.91 9.17
N GLY A 104 0.50 18.13 9.62
CA GLY A 104 -0.46 19.24 9.76
C GLY A 104 -1.25 19.21 11.06
N GLU A 105 -1.79 20.36 11.43
CA GLU A 105 -2.61 20.54 12.63
C GLU A 105 -4.09 20.36 12.33
N LEU A 106 -4.54 20.95 11.22
CA LEU A 106 -5.92 20.89 10.76
C LEU A 106 -6.13 19.71 9.80
N LYS A 107 -7.36 19.22 9.73
CA LYS A 107 -7.74 18.17 8.76
C LYS A 107 -7.42 18.57 7.31
N THR A 108 -7.64 19.84 6.98
CA THR A 108 -7.33 20.40 5.64
C THR A 108 -5.83 20.36 5.33
N ASP A 109 -4.98 20.66 6.31
CA ASP A 109 -3.52 20.57 6.16
C ASP A 109 -3.10 19.12 5.95
N GLY A 110 -3.64 18.21 6.75
CA GLY A 110 -3.40 16.77 6.62
C GLY A 110 -3.74 16.26 5.22
N LEU A 111 -4.92 16.60 4.70
CA LEU A 111 -5.34 16.19 3.36
C LEU A 111 -4.39 16.70 2.27
N ARG A 112 -3.93 17.94 2.38
CA ARG A 112 -2.96 18.54 1.44
C ARG A 112 -1.61 17.84 1.51
N ILE A 113 -1.11 17.58 2.72
CA ILE A 113 0.17 16.89 2.95
C ILE A 113 0.12 15.48 2.41
N TYR A 114 -0.93 14.70 2.72
CA TYR A 114 -1.12 13.35 2.20
C TYR A 114 -1.21 13.34 0.66
N SER A 115 -1.97 14.26 0.08
CA SER A 115 -2.04 14.36 -1.39
C SER A 115 -0.68 14.67 -2.02
N SER A 116 0.13 15.53 -1.39
CA SER A 116 1.51 15.82 -1.84
C SER A 116 2.39 14.57 -1.74
N LEU A 117 2.36 13.86 -0.62
CA LEU A 117 3.11 12.61 -0.43
C LEU A 117 2.77 11.58 -1.50
N HIS A 118 1.48 11.36 -1.79
CA HIS A 118 1.05 10.46 -2.85
C HIS A 118 1.55 10.89 -4.23
N ASN A 119 1.55 12.20 -4.54
CA ASN A 119 2.05 12.70 -5.81
C ASN A 119 3.57 12.52 -5.93
N ASP A 120 4.32 12.74 -4.85
CA ASP A 120 5.78 12.62 -4.86
C ASP A 120 6.22 11.15 -4.96
N ILE A 121 5.56 10.26 -4.22
CA ILE A 121 5.76 8.80 -4.35
C ILE A 121 5.40 8.32 -5.76
N ALA A 122 4.33 8.82 -6.36
CA ALA A 122 3.93 8.46 -7.71
C ALA A 122 5.00 8.79 -8.77
N LYS A 123 5.71 9.92 -8.62
CA LYS A 123 6.82 10.27 -9.52
C LYS A 123 7.96 9.24 -9.47
N ILE A 124 8.26 8.73 -8.28
CA ILE A 124 9.29 7.69 -8.10
C ILE A 124 8.77 6.36 -8.68
N ASN A 125 7.54 6.02 -8.35
CA ASN A 125 6.88 4.79 -8.76
C ASN A 125 6.77 4.63 -10.28
N GLN A 126 6.65 5.73 -11.04
CA GLN A 126 6.63 5.70 -12.51
C GLN A 126 7.84 4.98 -13.11
N LYS A 127 9.03 5.11 -12.52
CA LYS A 127 10.25 4.39 -12.93
C LYS A 127 10.06 2.87 -12.90
N TYR A 128 9.17 2.40 -12.05
CA TYR A 128 8.90 0.97 -11.80
C TYR A 128 7.58 0.49 -12.41
N GLY A 129 6.94 1.31 -13.26
CA GLY A 129 5.67 0.98 -13.89
C GLY A 129 4.48 0.98 -12.94
N LEU A 130 4.62 1.61 -11.75
CA LEU A 130 3.52 1.81 -10.81
C LEU A 130 2.85 3.16 -11.10
N GLU A 131 1.55 3.13 -11.24
CA GLU A 131 0.73 4.33 -11.44
C GLU A 131 0.23 4.89 -10.12
N ARG A 132 -0.06 6.20 -10.12
CA ARG A 132 -0.74 6.81 -8.99
C ARG A 132 -2.16 6.29 -8.92
N GLY A 133 -2.57 5.78 -7.75
CA GLY A 133 -3.97 5.42 -7.51
C GLY A 133 -4.91 6.63 -7.65
N ASP A 134 -6.16 6.36 -7.98
CA ASP A 134 -7.19 7.37 -8.15
C ASP A 134 -7.39 8.23 -6.90
N ARG A 135 -7.79 9.46 -7.11
CA ARG A 135 -8.10 10.37 -6.00
C ARG A 135 -9.45 10.02 -5.39
N ILE A 136 -9.53 10.02 -4.06
CA ILE A 136 -10.78 9.81 -3.33
C ILE A 136 -11.87 10.80 -3.79
N SER A 137 -11.48 12.04 -4.15
CA SER A 137 -12.40 13.04 -4.69
C SER A 137 -13.00 12.68 -6.04
N GLU A 138 -12.34 11.82 -6.80
CA GLU A 138 -12.76 11.39 -8.14
C GLU A 138 -13.57 10.10 -8.07
N THR A 139 -13.18 9.18 -7.19
CA THR A 139 -13.81 7.86 -7.05
C THR A 139 -14.93 7.80 -6.02
N GLY A 140 -14.97 8.77 -5.08
CA GLY A 140 -15.85 8.70 -3.91
C GLY A 140 -15.51 7.55 -2.96
N ALA A 141 -14.33 6.93 -3.10
CA ALA A 141 -13.94 5.79 -2.29
C ALA A 141 -13.97 6.12 -0.80
N ARG A 142 -14.60 5.25 -0.01
CA ARG A 142 -14.63 5.33 1.45
C ARG A 142 -13.73 4.28 2.07
N HIS A 143 -13.28 4.55 3.27
CA HIS A 143 -12.62 3.51 4.07
C HIS A 143 -13.62 2.37 4.33
N ARG A 144 -13.20 1.15 4.03
CA ARG A 144 -13.96 -0.09 4.28
C ARG A 144 -13.15 -0.97 5.22
N SER A 145 -13.82 -1.71 6.10
CA SER A 145 -13.16 -2.77 6.84
C SER A 145 -12.74 -3.90 5.90
N THR A 146 -11.81 -4.72 6.33
CA THR A 146 -11.40 -5.92 5.57
C THR A 146 -12.58 -6.85 5.30
N GLU A 147 -13.50 -6.98 6.27
CA GLU A 147 -14.69 -7.80 6.16
C GLU A 147 -15.68 -7.24 5.12
N GLU A 148 -15.94 -5.92 5.14
CA GLU A 148 -16.77 -5.25 4.13
C GLU A 148 -16.18 -5.43 2.73
N TYR A 149 -14.87 -5.25 2.57
CA TYR A 149 -14.19 -5.43 1.30
C TYR A 149 -14.31 -6.88 0.79
N HIS A 150 -14.08 -7.87 1.65
CA HIS A 150 -14.21 -9.27 1.27
C HIS A 150 -15.67 -9.69 0.97
N ALA A 151 -16.65 -9.08 1.64
CA ALA A 151 -18.05 -9.32 1.33
C ALA A 151 -18.42 -8.80 -0.07
N GLU A 152 -18.10 -7.55 -0.36
CA GLU A 152 -18.32 -6.94 -1.68
C GLU A 152 -17.60 -7.70 -2.81
N LEU A 153 -16.36 -8.13 -2.57
CA LEU A 153 -15.60 -8.90 -3.55
C LEU A 153 -16.25 -10.27 -3.83
N ARG A 154 -16.76 -10.94 -2.81
CA ARG A 154 -17.48 -12.21 -2.97
C ARG A 154 -18.75 -12.04 -3.78
N GLU A 155 -19.57 -11.02 -3.49
CA GLU A 155 -20.79 -10.73 -4.24
C GLU A 155 -20.48 -10.47 -5.72
N LYS A 156 -19.44 -9.66 -5.99
CA LYS A 156 -18.99 -9.38 -7.35
C LYS A 156 -18.58 -10.66 -8.09
N LEU A 157 -17.74 -11.49 -7.47
CA LEU A 157 -17.27 -12.74 -8.08
C LEU A 157 -18.39 -13.75 -8.28
N MET A 158 -19.37 -13.82 -7.39
CA MET A 158 -20.56 -14.67 -7.58
C MET A 158 -21.38 -14.21 -8.78
N SER A 159 -21.64 -12.92 -8.90
CA SER A 159 -22.35 -12.36 -10.06
C SER A 159 -21.63 -12.62 -11.38
N GLU A 160 -20.29 -12.43 -11.41
CA GLU A 160 -19.48 -12.71 -12.61
C GLU A 160 -19.51 -14.21 -12.96
N ASN A 161 -19.45 -15.10 -11.98
CA ASN A 161 -19.55 -16.55 -12.20
C ASN A 161 -20.92 -16.96 -12.76
N GLU A 162 -22.01 -16.37 -12.25
CA GLU A 162 -23.36 -16.62 -12.79
C GLU A 162 -23.48 -16.19 -14.25
N GLN A 163 -22.97 -15.00 -14.58
CA GLN A 163 -22.98 -14.50 -15.96
C GLN A 163 -22.14 -15.39 -16.91
N LEU A 164 -20.96 -15.83 -16.46
CA LEU A 164 -20.12 -16.75 -17.23
C LEU A 164 -20.80 -18.09 -17.43
N SER A 165 -21.44 -18.64 -16.41
CA SER A 165 -22.18 -19.91 -16.49
C SER A 165 -23.32 -19.83 -17.49
N GLN A 166 -24.13 -18.76 -17.46
CA GLN A 166 -25.19 -18.52 -18.43
C GLN A 166 -24.68 -18.39 -19.86
N THR A 167 -23.52 -17.71 -20.03
CA THR A 167 -22.87 -17.57 -21.34
C THR A 167 -22.42 -18.92 -21.89
N ILE A 168 -21.83 -19.77 -21.05
CA ILE A 168 -21.38 -21.11 -21.43
C ILE A 168 -22.58 -21.99 -21.83
N GLU A 169 -23.64 -21.99 -21.01
CA GLU A 169 -24.87 -22.74 -21.32
C GLU A 169 -25.51 -22.29 -22.66
N GLY A 170 -25.56 -20.97 -22.89
CA GLY A 170 -26.03 -20.40 -24.16
C GLY A 170 -25.19 -20.84 -25.35
N GLN A 171 -23.89 -20.86 -25.24
CA GLN A 171 -22.99 -21.31 -26.32
C GLN A 171 -23.12 -22.82 -26.58
N GLN A 172 -23.27 -23.64 -25.54
CA GLN A 172 -23.47 -25.09 -25.69
C GLN A 172 -24.80 -25.44 -26.38
N THR A 173 -25.81 -24.59 -26.24
CA THR A 173 -27.11 -24.79 -26.89
C THR A 173 -27.07 -24.48 -28.40
N VAL A 174 -26.18 -23.59 -28.82
CA VAL A 174 -26.01 -23.20 -30.25
C VAL A 174 -25.14 -24.23 -31.01
N ILE A 175 -24.35 -25.03 -30.33
CA ILE A 175 -23.43 -26.03 -30.94
C ILE A 175 -24.16 -27.41 -31.14
N ARG A 176 -25.35 -27.58 -30.61
CA ARG A 176 -26.20 -28.75 -30.84
C ARG A 176 -27.18 -28.53 -31.97
#